data_248b9132de95802e7f37be5c290447af
#
_entry.id   248b9132de95802e7f37be5c290447af
#
_cell.length_a   1.000
_cell.length_b   1.000
_cell.length_c   1.000
_cell.angle_alpha   90.00
_cell.angle_beta   90.00
_cell.angle_gamma   90.00
#
_symmetry.space_group_name_H-M   'P 1'
#
loop_
_entity.id
_entity.type
_entity.pdbx_description
1 polymer ?
#
loop_
_entity_poly.entity_id
_entity_poly.type
_entity_poly.pdbx_seq_one_letter_code
_entity_poly.pdbx_strand_id
1 'polypeptide(L)'
;GYDMSDRAIRPMAITKDEKFAYLQISLFHGFFEYDIENDKITRKMDLPLPEANKDLSPGDHLLNSGHHGIALSGDDQTICVAGTMDGYIALVDRETFEYEIITLSDDPKEAKPYWATSSKDGTQAYVSISGLDKVSVVDYATRKVVAEVPVGNHPQRVRNGQLRLR
;
A
#
# COMPACT_ATOMS: atom_id res chain seq x y z
N GLY A 1 -7.77 -16.42 16.74
CA GLY A 1 -6.52 -15.93 16.16
C GLY A 1 -6.52 -16.08 14.65
N TYR A 2 -5.67 -15.30 13.96
CA TYR A 2 -5.51 -15.41 12.51
C TYR A 2 -4.40 -16.41 12.21
N ASP A 3 -4.69 -17.42 11.37
CA ASP A 3 -3.66 -18.34 10.90
C ASP A 3 -2.87 -17.72 9.75
N MET A 4 -1.58 -17.54 9.96
CA MET A 4 -0.64 -16.96 8.98
C MET A 4 0.55 -17.89 8.68
N SER A 5 0.45 -19.16 9.07
CA SER A 5 1.57 -20.11 8.97
C SER A 5 2.14 -20.28 7.56
N ASP A 6 1.30 -20.16 6.53
CA ASP A 6 1.70 -20.32 5.13
C ASP A 6 1.95 -19.00 4.40
N ARG A 7 1.99 -17.86 5.13
CA ARG A 7 2.03 -16.55 4.52
C ARG A 7 3.25 -15.75 4.97
N ALA A 8 3.93 -15.16 3.99
CA ALA A 8 5.02 -14.25 4.27
C ALA A 8 4.52 -12.82 4.52
N ILE A 9 5.11 -12.14 5.50
CA ILE A 9 4.94 -10.71 5.67
C ILE A 9 5.56 -10.00 4.45
N ARG A 10 4.82 -9.07 3.88
CA ARG A 10 5.23 -8.16 2.83
C ARG A 10 5.68 -6.83 3.44
N PRO A 11 5.80 -5.73 2.69
CA PRO A 11 6.10 -4.43 3.29
C PRO A 11 5.19 -4.10 4.47
N MET A 12 5.73 -3.38 5.43
CA MET A 12 5.03 -2.89 6.59
C MET A 12 5.27 -1.40 6.80
N ALA A 13 4.35 -0.74 7.48
CA ALA A 13 4.49 0.60 7.98
C ALA A 13 4.33 0.58 9.51
N ILE A 14 5.15 1.35 10.21
CA ILE A 14 5.15 1.41 11.69
C ILE A 14 4.83 2.84 12.08
N THR A 15 3.96 3.01 13.09
CA THR A 15 3.65 4.33 13.66
C THR A 15 4.89 4.99 14.28
N LYS A 16 4.91 6.32 14.35
CA LYS A 16 6.05 7.07 14.91
C LYS A 16 6.34 6.76 16.37
N ASP A 17 5.28 6.42 17.13
CA ASP A 17 5.39 6.01 18.53
C ASP A 17 5.77 4.53 18.70
N GLU A 18 5.97 3.81 17.58
CA GLU A 18 6.34 2.40 17.52
C GLU A 18 5.35 1.43 18.22
N LYS A 19 4.09 1.85 18.41
CA LYS A 19 3.09 1.00 19.08
C LYS A 19 2.37 0.06 18.13
N PHE A 20 2.19 0.48 16.87
CA PHE A 20 1.48 -0.31 15.86
C PHE A 20 2.28 -0.50 14.60
N ALA A 21 2.18 -1.69 14.02
CA ALA A 21 2.64 -2.00 12.67
C ALA A 21 1.47 -2.42 11.79
N TYR A 22 1.45 -1.93 10.56
CA TYR A 22 0.49 -2.32 9.52
C TYR A 22 1.19 -3.25 8.55
N LEU A 23 0.73 -4.51 8.50
CA LEU A 23 1.40 -5.61 7.84
C LEU A 23 0.62 -6.05 6.61
N GLN A 24 1.22 -6.00 5.44
CA GLN A 24 0.70 -6.70 4.27
C GLN A 24 1.20 -8.15 4.26
N ILE A 25 0.32 -9.05 3.83
CA ILE A 25 0.56 -10.49 3.87
C ILE A 25 0.40 -11.06 2.45
N SER A 26 1.19 -12.07 2.12
CA SER A 26 1.10 -12.76 0.83
C SER A 26 -0.33 -13.18 0.50
N LEU A 27 -0.74 -12.95 -0.76
CA LEU A 27 -2.03 -13.34 -1.31
C LEU A 27 -3.26 -12.71 -0.63
N PHE A 28 -3.04 -11.72 0.25
CA PHE A 28 -4.12 -11.05 0.97
C PHE A 28 -4.37 -9.65 0.37
N HIS A 29 -5.63 -9.33 0.14
CA HIS A 29 -6.09 -8.06 -0.41
C HIS A 29 -6.51 -7.12 0.73
N GLY A 30 -5.51 -6.58 1.41
CA GLY A 30 -5.68 -5.75 2.59
C GLY A 30 -4.44 -5.74 3.48
N PHE A 31 -4.64 -5.54 4.78
CA PHE A 31 -3.55 -5.54 5.74
C PHE A 31 -4.05 -5.91 7.14
N PHE A 32 -3.10 -6.17 8.04
CA PHE A 32 -3.35 -6.39 9.46
C PHE A 32 -2.72 -5.27 10.28
N GLU A 33 -3.39 -4.89 11.36
CA GLU A 33 -2.82 -4.08 12.41
C GLU A 33 -2.25 -4.99 13.50
N TYR A 34 -1.01 -4.75 13.85
CA TYR A 34 -0.29 -5.48 14.87
C TYR A 34 0.11 -4.53 15.99
N ASP A 35 -0.32 -4.84 17.21
CA ASP A 35 0.06 -4.15 18.44
C ASP A 35 1.42 -4.69 18.89
N ILE A 36 2.44 -3.85 18.80
CA ILE A 36 3.83 -4.23 19.06
C ILE A 36 4.06 -4.49 20.56
N GLU A 37 3.43 -3.70 21.42
CA GLU A 37 3.60 -3.84 22.87
C GLU A 37 2.97 -5.13 23.39
N ASN A 38 1.79 -5.48 22.90
CA ASN A 38 1.03 -6.64 23.35
C ASN A 38 1.25 -7.90 22.48
N ASP A 39 2.13 -7.83 21.49
CA ASP A 39 2.51 -8.95 20.59
C ASP A 39 1.28 -9.65 19.98
N LYS A 40 0.37 -8.89 19.37
CA LYS A 40 -0.88 -9.45 18.82
C LYS A 40 -1.42 -8.66 17.63
N ILE A 41 -2.10 -9.37 16.72
CA ILE A 41 -2.95 -8.75 15.70
C ILE A 41 -4.23 -8.27 16.37
N THR A 42 -4.52 -6.97 16.23
CA THR A 42 -5.70 -6.31 16.81
C THR A 42 -6.82 -6.13 15.83
N ARG A 43 -6.51 -5.79 14.57
CA ARG A 43 -7.50 -5.57 13.52
C ARG A 43 -7.05 -6.16 12.20
N LYS A 44 -8.04 -6.46 11.36
CA LYS A 44 -7.86 -6.87 9.97
C LYS A 44 -8.64 -5.92 9.08
N MET A 45 -8.02 -5.47 7.99
CA MET A 45 -8.66 -4.70 6.94
C MET A 45 -8.77 -5.53 5.67
N ASP A 46 -9.99 -5.86 5.26
CA ASP A 46 -10.28 -6.40 3.94
C ASP A 46 -10.60 -5.24 3.00
N LEU A 47 -9.80 -5.04 1.97
CA LEU A 47 -10.03 -4.03 0.94
C LEU A 47 -10.81 -4.63 -0.24
N PRO A 48 -11.46 -3.82 -1.07
CA PRO A 48 -12.28 -4.32 -2.18
C PRO A 48 -11.50 -5.20 -3.14
N LEU A 49 -12.05 -6.36 -3.44
CA LEU A 49 -11.54 -7.27 -4.46
C LEU A 49 -12.37 -7.06 -5.74
N PRO A 50 -11.76 -6.57 -6.85
CA PRO A 50 -12.46 -6.44 -8.13
C PRO A 50 -13.02 -7.77 -8.61
N GLU A 51 -14.16 -7.74 -9.28
CA GLU A 51 -14.82 -8.95 -9.80
C GLU A 51 -13.87 -9.80 -10.67
N ALA A 52 -13.06 -9.12 -11.50
CA ALA A 52 -12.07 -9.76 -12.37
C ALA A 52 -10.96 -10.54 -11.62
N ASN A 53 -10.86 -10.35 -10.31
CA ASN A 53 -9.80 -10.95 -9.48
C ASN A 53 -10.32 -11.99 -8.50
N LYS A 54 -11.62 -12.26 -8.46
CA LYS A 54 -12.21 -13.21 -7.49
C LYS A 54 -11.74 -14.64 -7.67
N ASP A 55 -11.43 -15.03 -8.92
CA ASP A 55 -11.01 -16.39 -9.27
C ASP A 55 -9.49 -16.54 -9.44
N LEU A 56 -8.70 -15.56 -9.01
CA LEU A 56 -7.24 -15.64 -9.11
C LEU A 56 -6.70 -16.77 -8.24
N SER A 57 -5.91 -17.65 -8.87
CA SER A 57 -5.13 -18.63 -8.14
C SER A 57 -3.88 -18.01 -7.50
N PRO A 58 -3.24 -18.63 -6.51
CA PRO A 58 -1.98 -18.13 -5.96
C PRO A 58 -0.90 -17.85 -7.00
N GLY A 59 -0.85 -18.64 -8.09
CA GLY A 59 0.12 -18.48 -9.18
C GLY A 59 -0.12 -17.24 -10.06
N ASP A 60 -1.30 -16.66 -10.04
CA ASP A 60 -1.65 -15.47 -10.81
C ASP A 60 -1.20 -14.16 -10.11
N HIS A 61 -0.84 -14.24 -8.83
CA HIS A 61 -0.44 -13.08 -8.05
C HIS A 61 1.01 -12.68 -8.34
N LEU A 62 1.22 -11.41 -8.71
CA LEU A 62 2.55 -10.86 -8.91
C LEU A 62 3.39 -11.02 -7.63
N LEU A 63 4.45 -11.83 -7.70
CA LEU A 63 5.34 -12.13 -6.59
C LEU A 63 4.59 -12.55 -5.30
N ASN A 64 3.51 -13.32 -5.45
CA ASN A 64 2.64 -13.77 -4.36
C ASN A 64 2.00 -12.62 -3.54
N SER A 65 1.75 -11.47 -4.14
CA SER A 65 1.17 -10.31 -3.46
C SER A 65 -0.21 -10.00 -4.00
N GLY A 66 -1.22 -9.99 -3.16
CA GLY A 66 -2.50 -9.31 -3.44
C GLY A 66 -2.25 -7.81 -3.41
N HIS A 67 -1.76 -7.31 -2.28
CA HIS A 67 -1.26 -5.95 -2.09
C HIS A 67 0.22 -5.98 -1.69
N HIS A 68 1.01 -4.95 -2.05
CA HIS A 68 2.44 -4.95 -1.75
C HIS A 68 2.98 -3.69 -1.10
N GLY A 69 2.52 -2.50 -1.43
CA GLY A 69 3.03 -1.24 -0.87
C GLY A 69 2.14 -0.68 0.24
N ILE A 70 2.72 -0.27 1.36
CA ILE A 70 2.01 0.37 2.47
C ILE A 70 2.86 1.48 3.08
N ALA A 71 2.24 2.63 3.39
CA ALA A 71 2.89 3.78 4.02
C ALA A 71 1.91 4.51 4.94
N LEU A 72 2.43 5.22 5.94
CA LEU A 72 1.66 6.09 6.82
C LEU A 72 1.90 7.56 6.47
N SER A 73 0.86 8.39 6.60
CA SER A 73 0.98 9.84 6.55
C SER A 73 1.88 10.36 7.68
N GLY A 74 2.32 11.61 7.56
CA GLY A 74 3.22 12.21 8.53
C GLY A 74 2.64 12.40 9.94
N ASP A 75 1.34 12.39 10.09
CA ASP A 75 0.61 12.44 11.36
C ASP A 75 0.14 11.06 11.84
N ASP A 76 0.47 10.01 11.12
CA ASP A 76 0.03 8.63 11.35
C ASP A 76 -1.51 8.44 11.26
N GLN A 77 -2.26 9.37 10.64
CA GLN A 77 -3.72 9.25 10.58
C GLN A 77 -4.22 8.51 9.33
N THR A 78 -3.43 8.52 8.26
CA THR A 78 -3.84 7.88 7.00
C THR A 78 -2.85 6.80 6.57
N ILE A 79 -3.38 5.64 6.23
CA ILE A 79 -2.62 4.51 5.68
C ILE A 79 -2.83 4.52 4.16
N CYS A 80 -1.74 4.63 3.40
CA CYS A 80 -1.75 4.49 1.95
C CYS A 80 -1.38 3.06 1.57
N VAL A 81 -2.23 2.38 0.81
CA VAL A 81 -2.08 0.98 0.39
C VAL A 81 -2.03 0.89 -1.13
N ALA A 82 -1.00 0.25 -1.66
CA ALA A 82 -0.90 -0.08 -3.08
C ALA A 82 -1.54 -1.45 -3.35
N GLY A 83 -2.74 -1.44 -3.96
CA GLY A 83 -3.51 -2.63 -4.33
C GLY A 83 -2.97 -3.26 -5.61
N THR A 84 -1.87 -3.99 -5.53
CA THR A 84 -1.06 -4.44 -6.66
C THR A 84 -1.85 -5.23 -7.71
N MET A 85 -2.65 -6.18 -7.27
CA MET A 85 -3.48 -6.98 -8.18
C MET A 85 -4.81 -6.28 -8.51
N ASP A 86 -5.20 -5.28 -7.71
CA ASP A 86 -6.53 -4.69 -7.77
C ASP A 86 -6.57 -3.34 -8.50
N GLY A 87 -5.40 -2.84 -8.94
CA GLY A 87 -5.29 -1.67 -9.82
C GLY A 87 -5.66 -0.34 -9.17
N TYR A 88 -5.61 -0.23 -7.84
CA TYR A 88 -5.98 0.98 -7.11
C TYR A 88 -4.96 1.37 -6.03
N ILE A 89 -5.08 2.60 -5.56
CA ILE A 89 -4.52 3.04 -4.29
C ILE A 89 -5.67 3.19 -3.31
N ALA A 90 -5.56 2.62 -2.11
CA ALA A 90 -6.50 2.86 -1.02
C ALA A 90 -5.89 3.82 0.00
N LEU A 91 -6.66 4.81 0.42
CA LEU A 91 -6.35 5.69 1.55
C LEU A 91 -7.31 5.33 2.68
N VAL A 92 -6.76 4.77 3.75
CA VAL A 92 -7.53 4.25 4.89
C VAL A 92 -7.32 5.16 6.09
N ASP A 93 -8.39 5.60 6.71
CA ASP A 93 -8.34 6.25 8.02
C ASP A 93 -7.89 5.23 9.07
N ARG A 94 -6.85 5.57 9.82
CA ARG A 94 -6.22 4.64 10.76
C ARG A 94 -7.12 4.31 11.97
N GLU A 95 -7.92 5.26 12.41
CA GLU A 95 -8.78 5.08 13.59
C GLU A 95 -10.02 4.27 13.24
N THR A 96 -10.73 4.66 12.20
CA THR A 96 -12.03 4.09 11.83
C THR A 96 -11.94 2.90 10.87
N PHE A 97 -10.85 2.77 10.12
CA PHE A 97 -10.68 1.87 8.98
C PHE A 97 -11.66 2.16 7.82
N GLU A 98 -12.30 3.34 7.81
CA GLU A 98 -12.96 3.83 6.61
C GLU A 98 -11.94 4.13 5.51
N TYR A 99 -12.29 3.90 4.27
CA TYR A 99 -11.34 4.03 3.16
C TYR A 99 -11.94 4.72 1.93
N GLU A 100 -11.07 5.31 1.15
CA GLU A 100 -11.34 5.81 -0.19
C GLU A 100 -10.44 5.11 -1.20
N ILE A 101 -10.99 4.79 -2.39
CA ILE A 101 -10.28 4.13 -3.48
C ILE A 101 -9.97 5.13 -4.58
N ILE A 102 -8.73 5.17 -5.00
CA ILE A 102 -8.26 5.86 -6.20
C ILE A 102 -8.01 4.80 -7.27
N THR A 103 -8.95 4.64 -8.19
CA THR A 103 -8.81 3.74 -9.35
C THR A 103 -7.78 4.32 -10.32
N LEU A 104 -6.87 3.49 -10.81
CA LEU A 104 -5.73 3.92 -11.63
C LEU A 104 -5.89 3.59 -13.12
N SER A 105 -6.76 2.63 -13.45
CA SER A 105 -7.11 2.22 -14.81
C SER A 105 -8.45 1.48 -14.82
N ASP A 106 -9.07 1.37 -15.99
CA ASP A 106 -10.32 0.63 -16.17
C ASP A 106 -10.11 -0.89 -16.00
N ASP A 107 -8.94 -1.40 -16.39
CA ASP A 107 -8.54 -2.79 -16.10
C ASP A 107 -7.69 -2.84 -14.83
N PRO A 108 -8.15 -3.48 -13.76
CA PRO A 108 -7.40 -3.59 -12.52
C PRO A 108 -6.04 -4.28 -12.68
N LYS A 109 -5.85 -5.09 -13.73
CA LYS A 109 -4.60 -5.81 -13.99
C LYS A 109 -3.54 -4.94 -14.70
N GLU A 110 -3.92 -3.78 -15.23
CA GLU A 110 -3.03 -2.92 -16.01
C GLU A 110 -2.07 -2.13 -15.11
N ALA A 111 -2.58 -1.42 -14.12
CA ALA A 111 -1.82 -0.43 -13.35
C ALA A 111 -0.72 -1.05 -12.47
N LYS A 112 -1.01 -2.11 -11.74
CA LYS A 112 -0.10 -2.81 -10.82
C LYS A 112 0.64 -1.85 -9.87
N PRO A 113 -0.07 -1.08 -9.05
CA PRO A 113 0.60 -0.25 -8.03
C PRO A 113 1.39 -1.17 -7.09
N TYR A 114 2.69 -0.88 -6.89
CA TYR A 114 3.55 -1.88 -6.27
C TYR A 114 4.14 -1.44 -4.93
N TRP A 115 4.63 -0.21 -4.81
CA TRP A 115 5.25 0.30 -3.60
C TRP A 115 4.64 1.63 -3.18
N ALA A 116 4.55 1.87 -1.87
CA ALA A 116 4.16 3.15 -1.32
C ALA A 116 5.23 3.63 -0.34
N THR A 117 5.51 4.93 -0.35
CA THR A 117 6.33 5.60 0.65
C THR A 117 5.84 7.04 0.82
N SER A 118 5.89 7.58 2.04
CA SER A 118 5.48 8.96 2.29
C SER A 118 6.62 9.93 2.01
N SER A 119 6.28 11.17 1.64
CA SER A 119 7.23 12.28 1.53
C SER A 119 7.91 12.54 2.88
N LYS A 120 9.02 13.27 2.85
CA LYS A 120 9.77 13.58 4.08
C LYS A 120 8.95 14.36 5.11
N ASP A 121 8.10 15.27 4.64
CA ASP A 121 7.17 16.04 5.47
C ASP A 121 5.90 15.28 5.84
N GLY A 122 5.69 14.11 5.22
CA GLY A 122 4.56 13.23 5.48
C GLY A 122 3.23 13.70 4.90
N THR A 123 3.24 14.72 4.02
CA THR A 123 2.01 15.27 3.43
C THR A 123 1.53 14.52 2.20
N GLN A 124 2.42 13.76 1.55
CA GLN A 124 2.15 13.04 0.30
C GLN A 124 2.64 11.59 0.37
N ALA A 125 2.00 10.72 -0.41
CA ALA A 125 2.50 9.40 -0.72
C ALA A 125 3.05 9.36 -2.16
N TYR A 126 4.16 8.67 -2.35
CA TYR A 126 4.70 8.29 -3.66
C TYR A 126 4.42 6.82 -3.89
N VAL A 127 3.64 6.51 -4.93
CA VAL A 127 3.26 5.15 -5.27
C VAL A 127 3.79 4.80 -6.65
N SER A 128 4.62 3.76 -6.74
CA SER A 128 5.06 3.25 -8.05
C SER A 128 3.91 2.49 -8.72
N ILE A 129 3.64 2.85 -9.97
CA ILE A 129 2.62 2.22 -10.80
C ILE A 129 3.35 1.38 -11.86
N SER A 130 3.70 0.17 -11.48
CA SER A 130 4.63 -0.68 -12.25
C SER A 130 4.12 -1.04 -13.64
N GLY A 131 2.83 -1.16 -13.83
CA GLY A 131 2.25 -1.47 -15.14
C GLY A 131 2.12 -0.27 -16.06
N LEU A 132 2.26 0.96 -15.53
CA LEU A 132 2.12 2.20 -16.30
C LEU A 132 3.39 3.07 -16.32
N ASP A 133 4.53 2.53 -15.92
CA ASP A 133 5.85 3.16 -15.99
C ASP A 133 5.92 4.57 -15.36
N LYS A 134 5.20 4.76 -14.25
CA LYS A 134 5.11 6.06 -13.56
C LYS A 134 5.11 5.93 -12.06
N VAL A 135 5.31 7.05 -11.38
CA VAL A 135 5.07 7.24 -9.95
C VAL A 135 3.90 8.22 -9.81
N SER A 136 2.86 7.81 -9.11
CA SER A 136 1.76 8.71 -8.72
C SER A 136 2.08 9.37 -7.39
N VAL A 137 1.84 10.68 -7.30
CA VAL A 137 1.94 11.47 -6.07
C VAL A 137 0.54 11.69 -5.55
N VAL A 138 0.26 11.18 -4.36
CA VAL A 138 -1.05 11.28 -3.71
C VAL A 138 -0.94 12.24 -2.53
N ASP A 139 -1.75 13.26 -2.50
CA ASP A 139 -1.85 14.18 -1.37
C ASP A 139 -2.80 13.61 -0.32
N TYR A 140 -2.32 13.48 0.92
CA TYR A 140 -3.09 12.85 1.99
C TYR A 140 -4.29 13.69 2.44
N ALA A 141 -4.18 15.02 2.41
CA ALA A 141 -5.24 15.90 2.87
C ALA A 141 -6.42 15.96 1.89
N THR A 142 -6.12 16.02 0.60
CA THR A 142 -7.15 16.06 -0.46
C THR A 142 -7.58 14.67 -0.94
N ARG A 143 -6.83 13.63 -0.58
CA ARG A 143 -7.03 12.23 -0.99
C ARG A 143 -7.07 12.05 -2.51
N LYS A 144 -6.23 12.81 -3.23
CA LYS A 144 -6.19 12.81 -4.71
C LYS A 144 -4.77 12.62 -5.22
N VAL A 145 -4.67 12.07 -6.44
CA VAL A 145 -3.44 12.14 -7.21
C VAL A 145 -3.24 13.59 -7.65
N VAL A 146 -2.13 14.19 -7.24
CA VAL A 146 -1.78 15.59 -7.53
C VAL A 146 -0.69 15.71 -8.60
N ALA A 147 0.06 14.63 -8.85
CA ALA A 147 1.04 14.56 -9.93
C ALA A 147 1.28 13.11 -10.34
N GLU A 148 1.69 12.94 -11.59
CA GLU A 148 2.18 11.69 -12.14
C GLU A 148 3.52 11.94 -12.80
N VAL A 149 4.52 11.17 -12.42
CA VAL A 149 5.90 11.31 -12.90
C VAL A 149 6.26 10.09 -13.74
N PRO A 150 6.42 10.23 -15.06
CA PRO A 150 6.95 9.16 -15.90
C PRO A 150 8.36 8.78 -15.44
N VAL A 151 8.61 7.48 -15.36
CA VAL A 151 9.90 6.92 -14.94
C VAL A 151 10.31 5.79 -15.88
N GLY A 152 11.38 5.08 -15.56
CA GLY A 152 11.80 3.92 -16.34
C GLY A 152 10.82 2.75 -16.25
N ASN A 153 11.02 1.76 -17.11
CA ASN A 153 10.16 0.60 -17.24
C ASN A 153 10.00 -0.17 -15.92
N HIS A 154 8.77 -0.49 -15.57
CA HIS A 154 8.37 -1.33 -14.46
C HIS A 154 8.94 -0.88 -13.08
N PRO A 155 8.69 0.36 -12.65
CA PRO A 155 9.17 0.83 -11.35
C PRO A 155 8.57 -0.02 -10.22
N GLN A 156 9.42 -0.49 -9.31
CA GLN A 156 8.97 -1.26 -8.16
C GLN A 156 9.15 -0.47 -6.87
N ARG A 157 10.37 -0.38 -6.36
CA ARG A 157 10.63 0.24 -5.08
C ARG A 157 10.87 1.74 -5.19
N VAL A 158 10.08 2.53 -4.46
CA VAL A 158 10.27 3.97 -4.27
C VAL A 158 10.69 4.23 -2.83
N ARG A 159 11.71 5.08 -2.64
CA ARG A 159 12.19 5.47 -1.32
C ARG A 159 12.56 6.95 -1.29
N ASN A 160 12.31 7.61 -0.18
CA ASN A 160 12.87 8.93 0.09
C ASN A 160 14.34 8.81 0.44
N GLY A 161 15.14 9.72 -0.09
CA GLY A 161 16.54 9.87 0.24
C GLY A 161 16.88 11.34 0.48
N GLN A 162 17.83 11.61 1.38
CA GLN A 162 18.38 12.95 1.56
C GLN A 162 19.82 12.96 1.02
N LEU A 163 20.03 13.70 -0.06
CA LEU A 163 21.37 13.97 -0.56
C LEU A 163 21.97 15.14 0.23
N ARG A 164 23.12 14.93 0.84
CA ARG A 164 23.98 16.03 1.32
C ARG A 164 24.88 16.41 0.18
N LEU A 165 24.66 17.55 -0.44
CA LEU A 165 25.65 18.14 -1.36
C LEU A 165 26.88 18.50 -0.51
N ARG A 166 28.04 18.00 -0.91
CA ARG A 166 29.34 18.34 -0.30
C ARG A 166 29.84 19.63 -0.88
#